data_e994d0de96a050b00d38d625ee17461c
#
_entry.id   e994d0de96a050b00d38d625ee17461c
#
_cell.length_a   1.000
_cell.length_b   1.000
_cell.length_c   1.000
_cell.angle_alpha   90.00
_cell.angle_beta   90.00
_cell.angle_gamma   90.00
#
_symmetry.space_group_name_H-M   'P 1'
#
loop_
_entity.id
_entity.type
_entity.pdbx_description
1 polymer ?
#
loop_
_entity_poly.entity_id
_entity_poly.type
_entity_poly.pdbx_seq_one_letter_code
_entity_poly.pdbx_strand_id
1 'polypeptide(L)'
;MNDAQPYMLKNGMCLTNEEDIAIFELLLDQQPHCNVNYLWNDIGLGNLFAECFSGTHRFCVDNQKWYIYNRGIWKVDKGDIQAQGNMQRLLQLLHLYCTEVNADAETIKNYKTYISKSSSDTILRRALNASKNNLVINLTDFDSDPYLLNCRNGVYDMREQKFRFATPEDYFTLSVTCDYPTGINVRQCDRWYSFVDEIMEGDKEKAAFLQRALGYSLLGVNREECMFLAYGRTRSGKGTLFNTIAKVLGMGTDNGYGGSINSSLVCESKFKDKDYNAPEPMLADTVGIRYLTLSETKKGALLDVNAIKSLTGRDPRKTRQLHCPAFTFTPQFTMWLSTNFLPKVNDDTLFKSDRLWVIEFNKHFDGDDRDYSLKEIFEHPDNQAVILKWLLDGYKMYVADGLNPPSCVKEATARYARINDRILCFKEDCLEDAPGERISNGLLYSKYKEWCEDEERGYNPVGSTTFYTEMERFYKRSRSHSIGYFNGVRLKIDAE
;
A
#
# COMPACT_ATOMS: atom_id res chain seq x y z
N MET A 1 21.50 -4.82 23.96
CA MET A 1 21.27 -6.21 24.37
C MET A 1 21.74 -6.27 25.82
N ASN A 2 20.84 -6.43 26.79
CA ASN A 2 21.25 -6.80 28.14
C ASN A 2 21.57 -8.27 28.06
N ASP A 3 22.82 -8.64 28.31
CA ASP A 3 23.22 -10.05 28.49
C ASP A 3 22.44 -10.58 29.69
N ALA A 4 21.41 -11.39 29.46
CA ALA A 4 20.70 -12.07 30.53
C ALA A 4 21.73 -12.91 31.33
N GLN A 5 21.70 -12.83 32.63
CA GLN A 5 22.60 -13.65 33.47
C GLN A 5 22.23 -15.12 33.26
N PRO A 6 23.23 -16.00 33.00
CA PRO A 6 22.98 -17.41 32.82
C PRO A 6 22.26 -18.00 34.01
N TYR A 7 21.20 -18.81 33.79
CA TYR A 7 20.49 -19.50 34.87
C TYR A 7 21.19 -20.84 35.20
N MET A 8 21.68 -20.97 36.40
CA MET A 8 22.36 -22.18 36.88
C MET A 8 21.37 -23.14 37.52
N LEU A 9 21.27 -24.34 36.94
CA LEU A 9 20.44 -25.42 37.47
C LEU A 9 21.15 -26.16 38.64
N LYS A 10 20.36 -26.80 39.54
CA LYS A 10 20.89 -27.61 40.67
C LYS A 10 21.82 -28.73 40.23
N ASN A 11 21.63 -29.26 39.02
CA ASN A 11 22.47 -30.31 38.45
C ASN A 11 23.76 -29.82 37.80
N GLY A 12 24.05 -28.51 37.88
CA GLY A 12 25.24 -27.88 37.34
C GLY A 12 25.15 -27.50 35.84
N MET A 13 24.06 -27.78 35.19
CA MET A 13 23.80 -27.27 33.82
C MET A 13 23.46 -25.77 33.84
N CYS A 14 23.67 -25.09 32.73
CA CYS A 14 23.44 -23.67 32.60
C CYS A 14 22.54 -23.38 31.39
N LEU A 15 21.43 -22.64 31.59
CA LEU A 15 20.67 -22.06 30.53
C LEU A 15 21.25 -20.70 30.16
N THR A 16 21.56 -20.50 28.88
CA THR A 16 22.19 -19.26 28.38
C THR A 16 21.29 -18.51 27.38
N ASN A 17 20.25 -19.18 26.85
CA ASN A 17 19.32 -18.57 25.92
C ASN A 17 18.26 -17.79 26.70
N GLU A 18 18.13 -16.51 26.44
CA GLU A 18 17.17 -15.60 27.11
C GLU A 18 15.72 -16.10 27.07
N GLU A 19 15.28 -16.61 25.91
CA GLU A 19 13.92 -17.14 25.78
C GLU A 19 13.74 -18.43 26.59
N ASP A 20 14.76 -19.33 26.62
CA ASP A 20 14.71 -20.54 27.45
C ASP A 20 14.65 -20.19 28.93
N ILE A 21 15.39 -19.20 29.36
CA ILE A 21 15.39 -18.72 30.76
C ILE A 21 13.97 -18.18 31.09
N ALA A 22 13.41 -17.32 30.24
CA ALA A 22 12.09 -16.75 30.50
C ALA A 22 10.99 -17.82 30.56
N ILE A 23 11.00 -18.80 29.63
CA ILE A 23 10.06 -19.95 29.67
C ILE A 23 10.30 -20.77 30.92
N PHE A 24 11.55 -21.02 31.30
CA PHE A 24 11.90 -21.83 32.46
C PHE A 24 11.46 -21.17 33.77
N GLU A 25 11.65 -19.88 33.93
CA GLU A 25 11.15 -19.08 35.07
C GLU A 25 9.63 -19.14 35.13
N LEU A 26 8.92 -19.02 33.98
CA LEU A 26 7.47 -19.20 33.92
C LEU A 26 7.06 -20.59 34.37
N LEU A 27 7.78 -21.67 33.98
CA LEU A 27 7.48 -23.03 34.44
C LEU A 27 7.65 -23.17 35.95
N LEU A 28 8.65 -22.54 36.55
CA LEU A 28 8.86 -22.54 38.01
C LEU A 28 7.72 -21.81 38.73
N ASP A 29 7.24 -20.71 38.18
CA ASP A 29 6.12 -19.94 38.72
C ASP A 29 4.79 -20.72 38.60
N GLN A 30 4.49 -21.21 37.41
CA GLN A 30 3.23 -21.90 37.10
C GLN A 30 3.09 -23.29 37.70
N GLN A 31 4.18 -23.94 38.07
CA GLN A 31 4.21 -25.29 38.67
C GLN A 31 3.36 -26.33 37.94
N PRO A 32 3.57 -26.60 36.66
CA PRO A 32 2.66 -27.40 35.82
C PRO A 32 2.51 -28.86 36.29
N HIS A 33 3.37 -29.37 37.12
CA HIS A 33 3.25 -30.72 37.71
C HIS A 33 2.05 -30.86 38.68
N CYS A 34 1.55 -29.76 39.25
CA CYS A 34 0.43 -29.76 40.23
C CYS A 34 -0.62 -28.71 39.94
N ASN A 35 -0.49 -27.92 38.87
CA ASN A 35 -1.46 -26.90 38.49
C ASN A 35 -2.62 -27.48 37.69
N VAL A 36 -3.85 -27.23 38.15
CA VAL A 36 -5.07 -27.74 37.53
C VAL A 36 -5.33 -27.23 36.10
N ASN A 37 -4.72 -26.12 35.72
CA ASN A 37 -4.82 -25.55 34.37
C ASN A 37 -4.02 -26.37 33.34
N TYR A 38 -3.01 -27.14 33.81
CA TYR A 38 -2.07 -27.90 32.97
C TYR A 38 -2.17 -29.40 33.26
N LEU A 39 -3.36 -29.97 33.10
CA LEU A 39 -3.57 -31.42 33.30
C LEU A 39 -2.56 -32.23 32.46
N TRP A 40 -2.20 -33.42 32.93
CA TRP A 40 -1.22 -34.30 32.29
C TRP A 40 -1.84 -35.02 31.07
N ASN A 41 -2.29 -34.23 30.12
CA ASN A 41 -2.87 -34.69 28.85
C ASN A 41 -2.60 -33.68 27.72
N ASP A 42 -3.08 -33.98 26.52
CA ASP A 42 -2.88 -33.16 25.31
C ASP A 42 -3.41 -31.72 25.50
N ILE A 43 -4.53 -31.56 26.20
CA ILE A 43 -5.16 -30.23 26.43
C ILE A 43 -4.31 -29.41 27.41
N GLY A 44 -3.92 -30.01 28.55
CA GLY A 44 -3.11 -29.30 29.53
C GLY A 44 -1.72 -28.92 29.00
N LEU A 45 -1.10 -29.78 28.17
CA LEU A 45 0.15 -29.46 27.48
C LEU A 45 -0.06 -28.32 26.45
N GLY A 46 -1.20 -28.32 25.75
CA GLY A 46 -1.55 -27.24 24.83
C GLY A 46 -1.79 -25.92 25.53
N ASN A 47 -2.43 -25.93 26.71
CA ASN A 47 -2.62 -24.71 27.52
C ASN A 47 -1.29 -24.16 28.02
N LEU A 48 -0.39 -25.03 28.47
CA LEU A 48 0.95 -24.61 28.89
C LEU A 48 1.78 -24.03 27.75
N PHE A 49 1.71 -24.64 26.57
CA PHE A 49 2.32 -24.08 25.36
C PHE A 49 1.77 -22.67 25.04
N ALA A 50 0.46 -22.52 25.09
CA ALA A 50 -0.17 -21.23 24.83
C ALA A 50 0.27 -20.15 25.83
N GLU A 51 0.42 -20.50 27.10
CA GLU A 51 0.95 -19.59 28.13
C GLU A 51 2.41 -19.20 27.85
N CYS A 52 3.27 -20.19 27.63
CA CYS A 52 4.71 -19.96 27.40
C CYS A 52 4.99 -19.16 26.12
N PHE A 53 4.15 -19.29 25.11
CA PHE A 53 4.40 -18.70 23.79
C PHE A 53 3.35 -17.64 23.38
N SER A 54 2.54 -17.14 24.32
CA SER A 54 1.50 -16.13 24.05
C SER A 54 2.06 -14.85 23.43
N GLY A 55 3.28 -14.43 23.74
CA GLY A 55 3.93 -13.26 23.17
C GLY A 55 4.50 -13.48 21.76
N THR A 56 4.65 -14.74 21.30
CA THR A 56 5.37 -15.06 20.06
C THR A 56 4.60 -15.90 19.07
N HIS A 57 3.46 -16.49 19.45
CA HIS A 57 2.68 -17.37 18.58
C HIS A 57 1.22 -16.92 18.49
N ARG A 58 0.68 -16.96 17.28
CA ARG A 58 -0.76 -16.81 17.00
C ARG A 58 -1.18 -17.82 15.93
N PHE A 59 -2.41 -18.31 16.06
CA PHE A 59 -3.03 -19.15 15.04
C PHE A 59 -4.15 -18.38 14.36
N CYS A 60 -3.98 -18.08 13.09
CA CYS A 60 -5.00 -17.36 12.32
C CYS A 60 -6.07 -18.34 11.82
N VAL A 61 -7.33 -18.07 12.23
CA VAL A 61 -8.47 -18.94 11.92
C VAL A 61 -8.93 -18.79 10.47
N ASP A 62 -8.71 -17.63 9.84
CA ASP A 62 -9.18 -17.39 8.47
C ASP A 62 -8.40 -18.18 7.43
N ASN A 63 -7.07 -18.31 7.60
CA ASN A 63 -6.20 -19.04 6.65
C ASN A 63 -5.60 -20.31 7.22
N GLN A 64 -5.96 -20.69 8.47
CA GLN A 64 -5.53 -21.90 9.15
C GLN A 64 -3.99 -22.03 9.25
N LYS A 65 -3.29 -20.93 9.56
CA LYS A 65 -1.82 -20.89 9.66
C LYS A 65 -1.35 -20.35 10.99
N TRP A 66 -0.22 -20.89 11.43
CA TRP A 66 0.55 -20.29 12.53
C TRP A 66 1.29 -19.06 12.05
N TYR A 67 1.35 -18.06 12.93
CA TYR A 67 2.17 -16.85 12.80
C TYR A 67 3.12 -16.77 13.98
N ILE A 68 4.37 -16.47 13.69
CA ILE A 68 5.44 -16.34 14.69
C ILE A 68 5.96 -14.91 14.68
N TYR A 69 6.01 -14.32 15.85
CA TYR A 69 6.60 -12.99 16.07
C TYR A 69 8.10 -13.07 16.11
N ASN A 70 8.76 -12.25 15.33
CA ASN A 70 10.21 -12.12 15.34
C ASN A 70 10.63 -10.68 15.01
N ARG A 71 11.25 -10.01 15.99
CA ARG A 71 11.84 -8.68 15.81
C ARG A 71 10.91 -7.67 15.18
N GLY A 72 9.72 -7.49 15.77
CA GLY A 72 8.75 -6.47 15.34
C GLY A 72 7.81 -6.87 14.22
N ILE A 73 7.83 -8.14 13.76
CA ILE A 73 6.97 -8.60 12.67
C ILE A 73 6.45 -10.01 12.91
N TRP A 74 5.19 -10.25 12.58
CA TRP A 74 4.56 -11.57 12.54
C TRP A 74 4.72 -12.18 11.15
N LYS A 75 5.22 -13.41 11.09
CA LYS A 75 5.42 -14.15 9.83
C LYS A 75 4.71 -15.49 9.87
N VAL A 76 4.19 -15.90 8.73
CA VAL A 76 3.59 -17.24 8.56
C VAL A 76 4.64 -18.30 8.83
N ASP A 77 4.34 -19.24 9.73
CA ASP A 77 5.13 -20.46 9.95
C ASP A 77 4.79 -21.49 8.85
N LYS A 78 5.66 -21.56 7.85
CA LYS A 78 5.46 -22.49 6.71
C LYS A 78 5.63 -23.93 7.16
N GLY A 79 4.56 -24.71 7.12
CA GLY A 79 4.55 -26.12 7.52
C GLY A 79 4.55 -26.35 9.03
N ASP A 80 4.22 -25.35 9.82
CA ASP A 80 4.13 -25.38 11.30
C ASP A 80 5.46 -25.82 11.96
N ILE A 81 6.57 -25.58 11.28
CA ILE A 81 7.90 -26.10 11.69
C ILE A 81 8.36 -25.46 13.02
N GLN A 82 8.19 -24.13 13.13
CA GLN A 82 8.61 -23.41 14.33
C GLN A 82 7.69 -23.72 15.51
N ALA A 83 6.39 -23.77 15.29
CA ALA A 83 5.43 -24.12 16.33
C ALA A 83 5.67 -25.54 16.85
N GLN A 84 5.93 -26.53 15.98
CA GLN A 84 6.29 -27.89 16.37
C GLN A 84 7.65 -27.94 17.11
N GLY A 85 8.66 -27.22 16.61
CA GLY A 85 9.97 -27.12 17.24
C GLY A 85 9.90 -26.51 18.64
N ASN A 86 9.09 -25.46 18.83
CA ASN A 86 8.89 -24.85 20.13
C ASN A 86 8.10 -25.74 21.11
N MET A 87 7.19 -26.58 20.63
CA MET A 87 6.55 -27.60 21.46
C MET A 87 7.56 -28.65 21.95
N GLN A 88 8.48 -29.08 21.08
CA GLN A 88 9.59 -29.98 21.49
C GLN A 88 10.54 -29.31 22.50
N ARG A 89 10.87 -28.03 22.28
CA ARG A 89 11.67 -27.22 23.19
C ARG A 89 11.01 -27.11 24.57
N LEU A 90 9.70 -26.88 24.63
CA LEU A 90 8.94 -26.88 25.88
C LEU A 90 9.09 -28.18 26.65
N LEU A 91 8.97 -29.35 25.98
CA LEU A 91 9.15 -30.64 26.63
C LEU A 91 10.58 -30.83 27.18
N GLN A 92 11.60 -30.34 26.49
CA GLN A 92 12.97 -30.34 26.97
C GLN A 92 13.13 -29.49 28.23
N LEU A 93 12.56 -28.30 28.26
CA LEU A 93 12.54 -27.41 29.43
C LEU A 93 11.75 -28.01 30.59
N LEU A 94 10.65 -28.73 30.34
CA LEU A 94 9.90 -29.47 31.36
C LEU A 94 10.73 -30.62 31.98
N HIS A 95 11.59 -31.29 31.22
CA HIS A 95 12.53 -32.26 31.79
C HIS A 95 13.53 -31.59 32.75
N LEU A 96 14.04 -30.42 32.38
CA LEU A 96 14.94 -29.63 33.26
C LEU A 96 14.20 -29.10 34.50
N TYR A 97 12.97 -28.61 34.29
CA TYR A 97 12.08 -28.17 35.40
C TYR A 97 11.92 -29.25 36.49
N CYS A 98 11.77 -30.53 36.09
CA CYS A 98 11.68 -31.63 37.03
C CYS A 98 12.92 -31.86 37.89
N THR A 99 14.06 -31.22 37.60
CA THR A 99 15.26 -31.27 38.43
C THR A 99 15.29 -30.14 39.48
N GLU A 100 14.56 -29.09 39.26
CA GLU A 100 14.55 -27.88 40.07
C GLU A 100 13.38 -27.78 41.05
N VAL A 101 12.21 -28.35 40.64
CA VAL A 101 10.98 -28.24 41.44
C VAL A 101 11.08 -29.07 42.72
N ASN A 102 10.47 -28.54 43.77
CA ASN A 102 10.42 -29.20 45.08
C ASN A 102 9.10 -29.97 45.22
N ALA A 103 9.11 -31.24 44.77
CA ALA A 103 7.96 -32.14 44.86
C ALA A 103 8.44 -33.54 45.27
N ASP A 104 7.52 -34.42 45.72
CA ASP A 104 7.85 -35.78 46.08
C ASP A 104 8.40 -36.60 44.91
N ALA A 105 9.22 -37.60 45.22
CA ALA A 105 9.94 -38.38 44.20
C ALA A 105 8.98 -39.18 43.29
N GLU A 106 7.82 -39.60 43.80
CA GLU A 106 6.81 -40.36 43.02
C GLU A 106 6.12 -39.45 42.01
N THR A 107 5.66 -38.26 42.40
CA THR A 107 5.08 -37.23 41.55
C THR A 107 6.02 -36.86 40.43
N ILE A 108 7.29 -36.58 40.74
CA ILE A 108 8.31 -36.24 39.76
C ILE A 108 8.55 -37.37 38.77
N LYS A 109 8.62 -38.62 39.22
CA LYS A 109 8.77 -39.81 38.37
C LYS A 109 7.60 -39.96 37.40
N ASN A 110 6.38 -39.81 37.91
CA ASN A 110 5.16 -39.91 37.10
C ASN A 110 5.08 -38.78 36.10
N TYR A 111 5.42 -37.56 36.49
CA TYR A 111 5.43 -36.40 35.59
C TYR A 111 6.49 -36.53 34.49
N LYS A 112 7.70 -36.99 34.79
CA LYS A 112 8.73 -37.32 33.79
C LYS A 112 8.25 -38.39 32.80
N THR A 113 7.51 -39.38 33.28
CA THR A 113 6.93 -40.43 32.42
C THR A 113 5.91 -39.84 31.48
N TYR A 114 5.05 -38.93 31.95
CA TYR A 114 4.10 -38.21 31.13
C TYR A 114 4.81 -37.35 30.08
N ILE A 115 5.81 -36.55 30.43
CA ILE A 115 6.60 -35.71 29.50
C ILE A 115 7.23 -36.59 28.39
N SER A 116 7.86 -37.71 28.78
CA SER A 116 8.49 -38.64 27.84
C SER A 116 7.48 -39.23 26.85
N LYS A 117 6.28 -39.61 27.30
CA LYS A 117 5.19 -40.08 26.41
C LYS A 117 4.70 -38.97 25.49
N SER A 118 4.65 -37.73 25.99
CA SER A 118 4.21 -36.55 25.24
C SER A 118 5.15 -36.17 24.10
N SER A 119 6.37 -36.71 24.08
CA SER A 119 7.33 -36.49 22.99
C SER A 119 6.99 -37.25 21.69
N SER A 120 5.94 -38.09 21.67
CA SER A 120 5.48 -38.74 20.44
C SER A 120 4.81 -37.71 19.50
N ASP A 121 5.06 -37.85 18.18
CA ASP A 121 4.51 -36.93 17.13
C ASP A 121 2.99 -36.76 17.23
N THR A 122 2.28 -37.83 17.51
CA THR A 122 0.80 -37.79 17.64
C THR A 122 0.35 -36.91 18.79
N ILE A 123 0.99 -36.99 19.95
CA ILE A 123 0.62 -36.20 21.14
C ILE A 123 1.04 -34.74 20.94
N LEU A 124 2.25 -34.51 20.41
CA LEU A 124 2.72 -33.16 20.07
C LEU A 124 1.71 -32.40 19.17
N ARG A 125 1.26 -33.07 18.10
CA ARG A 125 0.26 -32.45 17.18
C ARG A 125 -1.07 -32.21 17.85
N ARG A 126 -1.54 -33.10 18.73
CA ARG A 126 -2.78 -32.92 19.47
C ARG A 126 -2.67 -31.76 20.47
N ALA A 127 -1.58 -31.69 21.19
CA ALA A 127 -1.32 -30.60 22.12
C ALA A 127 -1.20 -29.23 21.39
N LEU A 128 -0.47 -29.21 20.26
CA LEU A 128 -0.38 -28.01 19.42
C LEU A 128 -1.74 -27.62 18.85
N ASN A 129 -2.58 -28.60 18.47
CA ASN A 129 -3.94 -28.30 18.04
C ASN A 129 -4.83 -27.75 19.18
N ALA A 130 -4.65 -28.29 20.38
CA ALA A 130 -5.39 -27.78 21.56
C ALA A 130 -5.00 -26.35 21.92
N SER A 131 -3.72 -25.98 21.75
CA SER A 131 -3.23 -24.63 22.06
C SER A 131 -3.81 -23.53 21.18
N LYS A 132 -4.29 -23.87 19.97
CA LYS A 132 -4.87 -22.92 19.00
C LYS A 132 -6.01 -22.11 19.61
N ASN A 133 -6.83 -22.72 20.46
CA ASN A 133 -7.98 -22.04 21.09
C ASN A 133 -7.58 -20.83 21.94
N ASN A 134 -6.37 -20.86 22.51
CA ASN A 134 -5.86 -19.80 23.37
C ASN A 134 -4.97 -18.79 22.62
N LEU A 135 -4.63 -19.07 21.36
CA LEU A 135 -3.72 -18.27 20.53
C LEU A 135 -4.38 -17.75 19.24
N VAL A 136 -5.72 -17.66 19.25
CA VAL A 136 -6.52 -17.24 18.11
C VAL A 136 -6.24 -15.79 17.71
N ILE A 137 -6.16 -15.56 16.39
CA ILE A 137 -6.17 -14.24 15.76
C ILE A 137 -6.92 -14.32 14.41
N ASN A 138 -7.47 -13.19 13.94
CA ASN A 138 -8.08 -13.09 12.62
C ASN A 138 -7.11 -12.33 11.67
N LEU A 139 -7.27 -12.51 10.36
CA LEU A 139 -6.47 -11.76 9.38
C LEU A 139 -6.66 -10.24 9.51
N THR A 140 -7.86 -9.82 9.90
CA THR A 140 -8.21 -8.41 10.08
C THR A 140 -7.55 -7.74 11.29
N ASP A 141 -7.02 -8.53 12.23
CA ASP A 141 -6.33 -8.01 13.41
C ASP A 141 -4.89 -7.60 13.08
N PHE A 142 -4.31 -8.20 12.01
CA PHE A 142 -2.99 -7.82 11.52
C PHE A 142 -3.05 -6.49 10.76
N ASP A 143 -2.00 -5.68 10.93
CA ASP A 143 -1.81 -4.38 10.25
C ASP A 143 -3.07 -3.48 10.30
N SER A 144 -3.87 -3.62 11.36
CA SER A 144 -5.20 -3.02 11.47
C SER A 144 -5.16 -1.51 11.68
N ASP A 145 -4.09 -0.96 12.25
CA ASP A 145 -3.96 0.49 12.44
C ASP A 145 -3.26 1.15 11.24
N PRO A 146 -3.99 1.87 10.38
CA PRO A 146 -3.44 2.50 9.19
C PRO A 146 -2.50 3.68 9.46
N TYR A 147 -2.40 4.13 10.71
CA TYR A 147 -1.53 5.24 11.13
C TYR A 147 -0.20 4.78 11.72
N LEU A 148 -0.01 3.49 11.91
CA LEU A 148 1.26 2.96 12.38
C LEU A 148 2.09 2.48 11.18
N LEU A 149 3.33 2.93 11.08
CA LEU A 149 4.27 2.50 10.06
C LEU A 149 5.37 1.68 10.71
N ASN A 150 5.41 0.39 10.45
CA ASN A 150 6.42 -0.51 11.00
C ASN A 150 7.75 -0.37 10.24
N CYS A 151 8.83 -0.11 10.98
CA CYS A 151 10.22 -0.07 10.50
C CYS A 151 10.97 -1.29 11.05
N ARG A 152 12.16 -1.58 10.53
CA ARG A 152 12.93 -2.73 11.00
C ARG A 152 13.31 -2.66 12.48
N ASN A 153 13.50 -1.46 13.02
CA ASN A 153 13.91 -1.21 14.40
C ASN A 153 12.78 -0.73 15.33
N GLY A 154 11.53 -0.62 14.83
CA GLY A 154 10.37 -0.20 15.63
C GLY A 154 9.27 0.44 14.80
N VAL A 155 8.40 1.19 15.41
CA VAL A 155 7.16 1.73 14.84
C VAL A 155 7.17 3.24 14.85
N TYR A 156 6.81 3.85 13.74
CA TYR A 156 6.52 5.28 13.68
C TYR A 156 5.01 5.50 13.74
N ASP A 157 4.55 6.16 14.81
CA ASP A 157 3.16 6.60 14.94
C ASP A 157 2.94 7.90 14.15
N MET A 158 2.14 7.81 13.08
CA MET A 158 1.84 8.92 12.18
C MET A 158 0.94 9.99 12.83
N ARG A 159 0.12 9.63 13.85
CA ARG A 159 -0.72 10.59 14.57
C ARG A 159 0.11 11.44 15.49
N GLU A 160 0.94 10.78 16.31
CA GLU A 160 1.80 11.45 17.28
C GLU A 160 3.12 11.95 16.67
N GLN A 161 3.47 11.51 15.47
CA GLN A 161 4.74 11.79 14.79
C GLN A 161 5.95 11.39 15.64
N LYS A 162 5.83 10.26 16.33
CA LYS A 162 6.85 9.72 17.23
C LYS A 162 7.23 8.29 16.87
N PHE A 163 8.47 7.96 17.15
CA PHE A 163 9.00 6.60 17.05
C PHE A 163 8.96 5.91 18.41
N ARG A 164 8.62 4.61 18.42
CA ARG A 164 8.68 3.72 19.58
C ARG A 164 9.14 2.32 19.15
N PHE A 165 9.53 1.48 20.10
CA PHE A 165 9.77 0.07 19.83
C PHE A 165 8.46 -0.65 19.49
N ALA A 166 8.57 -1.64 18.60
CA ALA A 166 7.45 -2.53 18.27
C ALA A 166 7.23 -3.55 19.40
N THR A 167 5.98 -3.89 19.64
CA THR A 167 5.55 -4.95 20.55
C THR A 167 4.79 -6.03 19.80
N PRO A 168 4.66 -7.27 20.34
CA PRO A 168 3.85 -8.32 19.72
C PRO A 168 2.40 -7.91 19.48
N GLU A 169 1.85 -7.06 20.34
CA GLU A 169 0.45 -6.58 20.30
C GLU A 169 0.20 -5.58 19.18
N ASP A 170 1.23 -5.11 18.51
CA ASP A 170 1.08 -4.28 17.30
C ASP A 170 0.63 -5.09 16.07
N TYR A 171 0.79 -6.40 16.11
CA TYR A 171 0.36 -7.35 15.08
C TYR A 171 0.77 -7.01 13.66
N PHE A 172 1.98 -6.45 13.47
CA PHE A 172 2.47 -6.15 12.13
C PHE A 172 2.88 -7.41 11.36
N THR A 173 2.40 -7.54 10.14
CA THR A 173 2.93 -8.46 9.13
C THR A 173 3.69 -7.72 8.03
N LEU A 174 3.59 -6.39 7.98
CA LEU A 174 4.23 -5.51 7.01
C LEU A 174 5.32 -4.66 7.66
N SER A 175 6.34 -4.29 6.89
CA SER A 175 7.43 -3.43 7.32
C SER A 175 8.09 -2.71 6.15
N VAL A 176 8.64 -1.52 6.37
CA VAL A 176 9.61 -0.94 5.44
C VAL A 176 10.93 -1.70 5.49
N THR A 177 11.80 -1.52 4.49
CA THR A 177 13.07 -2.28 4.37
C THR A 177 14.20 -1.75 5.23
N CYS A 178 14.05 -0.56 5.82
CA CYS A 178 15.11 0.12 6.57
C CYS A 178 14.71 0.44 8.00
N ASP A 179 15.70 0.82 8.78
CA ASP A 179 15.50 1.32 10.13
C ASP A 179 14.95 2.75 10.11
N TYR A 180 14.11 3.10 11.08
CA TYR A 180 13.82 4.49 11.37
C TYR A 180 15.13 5.18 11.81
N PRO A 181 15.50 6.33 11.24
CA PRO A 181 16.78 6.97 11.46
C PRO A 181 16.86 7.63 12.83
N THR A 182 17.18 6.87 13.87
CA THR A 182 17.52 7.37 15.19
C THR A 182 18.99 7.84 15.19
N GLY A 183 19.23 9.15 15.27
CA GLY A 183 20.59 9.69 15.40
C GLY A 183 21.43 9.73 14.13
N ILE A 184 20.88 9.44 12.97
CA ILE A 184 21.58 9.60 11.68
C ILE A 184 21.80 11.08 11.40
N ASN A 185 23.05 11.45 11.13
CA ASN A 185 23.39 12.77 10.63
C ASN A 185 22.82 12.89 9.19
N VAL A 186 21.75 13.65 9.01
CA VAL A 186 21.00 13.83 7.74
C VAL A 186 21.89 14.26 6.56
N ARG A 187 23.12 14.73 6.84
CA ARG A 187 24.13 15.10 5.84
C ARG A 187 24.72 13.91 5.08
N GLN A 188 24.41 12.66 5.44
CA GLN A 188 25.02 11.49 4.81
C GLN A 188 24.42 11.13 3.44
N CYS A 189 23.27 11.69 3.03
CA CYS A 189 22.72 11.47 1.70
C CYS A 189 22.35 12.79 0.98
N ASP A 190 23.32 13.72 0.88
CA ASP A 190 23.15 14.95 0.09
C ASP A 190 22.75 14.63 -1.35
N ARG A 191 23.12 13.45 -1.88
CA ARG A 191 22.77 13.01 -3.23
C ARG A 191 21.27 12.81 -3.45
N TRP A 192 20.51 12.37 -2.43
CA TRP A 192 19.05 12.27 -2.57
C TRP A 192 18.39 13.63 -2.72
N TYR A 193 18.78 14.60 -1.89
CA TYR A 193 18.25 15.96 -1.95
C TYR A 193 18.64 16.65 -3.26
N SER A 194 19.87 16.50 -3.70
CA SER A 194 20.34 17.03 -4.99
C SER A 194 19.57 16.39 -6.15
N PHE A 195 19.36 15.07 -6.12
CA PHE A 195 18.58 14.36 -7.13
C PHE A 195 17.13 14.87 -7.21
N VAL A 196 16.46 15.09 -6.08
CA VAL A 196 15.11 15.66 -6.06
C VAL A 196 15.10 17.08 -6.64
N ASP A 197 16.08 17.89 -6.28
CA ASP A 197 16.21 19.26 -6.82
C ASP A 197 16.47 19.25 -8.33
N GLU A 198 17.33 18.37 -8.83
CA GLU A 198 17.63 18.20 -10.25
C GLU A 198 16.38 17.80 -11.06
N ILE A 199 15.60 16.81 -10.61
CA ILE A 199 14.41 16.35 -11.35
C ILE A 199 13.25 17.34 -11.28
N MET A 200 13.26 18.24 -10.30
CA MET A 200 12.30 19.36 -10.18
C MET A 200 12.83 20.67 -10.77
N GLU A 201 14.03 20.66 -11.37
CA GLU A 201 14.68 21.82 -12.04
C GLU A 201 14.86 23.02 -11.10
N GLY A 202 15.11 22.77 -9.81
CA GLY A 202 15.26 23.80 -8.77
C GLY A 202 13.95 24.46 -8.32
N ASP A 203 12.79 24.05 -8.84
CA ASP A 203 11.49 24.54 -8.39
C ASP A 203 11.16 24.01 -6.99
N LYS A 204 11.37 24.85 -5.98
CA LYS A 204 11.21 24.51 -4.56
C LYS A 204 9.77 24.21 -4.18
N GLU A 205 8.80 24.90 -4.77
CA GLU A 205 7.38 24.68 -4.47
C GLU A 205 6.91 23.33 -5.04
N LYS A 206 7.33 23.02 -6.26
CA LYS A 206 7.05 21.73 -6.89
C LYS A 206 7.73 20.58 -6.15
N ALA A 207 9.00 20.75 -5.73
CA ALA A 207 9.75 19.77 -4.94
C ALA A 207 9.09 19.54 -3.56
N ALA A 208 8.67 20.59 -2.88
CA ALA A 208 7.96 20.51 -1.60
C ALA A 208 6.59 19.82 -1.75
N PHE A 209 5.86 20.09 -2.82
CA PHE A 209 4.60 19.40 -3.12
C PHE A 209 4.84 17.89 -3.40
N LEU A 210 5.84 17.56 -4.20
CA LEU A 210 6.23 16.16 -4.47
C LEU A 210 6.56 15.42 -3.18
N GLN A 211 7.37 16.02 -2.30
CA GLN A 211 7.72 15.45 -1.00
C GLN A 211 6.48 15.24 -0.12
N ARG A 212 5.59 16.21 -0.09
CA ARG A 212 4.34 16.18 0.68
C ARG A 212 3.39 15.10 0.19
N ALA A 213 3.19 14.99 -1.11
CA ALA A 213 2.35 13.97 -1.74
C ALA A 213 2.90 12.54 -1.54
N LEU A 214 4.22 12.38 -1.62
CA LEU A 214 4.88 11.10 -1.34
C LEU A 214 4.84 10.77 0.15
N GLY A 215 4.99 11.75 1.03
CA GLY A 215 4.81 11.59 2.47
C GLY A 215 3.37 11.22 2.85
N TYR A 216 2.38 11.85 2.21
CA TYR A 216 0.97 11.46 2.34
C TYR A 216 0.74 9.98 1.97
N SER A 217 1.47 9.46 0.98
CA SER A 217 1.36 8.06 0.52
C SER A 217 1.84 7.03 1.56
N LEU A 218 2.42 7.46 2.70
CA LEU A 218 2.73 6.57 3.82
C LEU A 218 1.49 6.21 4.66
N LEU A 219 0.40 7.00 4.56
CA LEU A 219 -0.84 6.71 5.25
C LEU A 219 -1.55 5.51 4.63
N GLY A 220 -2.08 4.64 5.49
CA GLY A 220 -3.00 3.58 5.09
C GLY A 220 -4.46 4.05 4.98
N VAL A 221 -4.70 5.32 4.62
CA VAL A 221 -6.04 5.91 4.51
C VAL A 221 -6.09 6.90 3.35
N ASN A 222 -7.02 6.71 2.43
CA ASN A 222 -7.24 7.63 1.30
C ASN A 222 -8.03 8.88 1.72
N ARG A 223 -7.39 9.81 2.45
CA ARG A 223 -8.07 11.04 2.91
C ARG A 223 -8.39 12.00 1.77
N GLU A 224 -7.47 12.15 0.85
CA GLU A 224 -7.57 13.10 -0.28
C GLU A 224 -8.30 12.51 -1.48
N GLU A 225 -8.61 11.21 -1.44
CA GLU A 225 -9.32 10.48 -2.50
C GLU A 225 -8.77 10.75 -3.91
N CYS A 226 -7.47 10.94 -4.04
CA CYS A 226 -6.81 11.30 -5.29
C CYS A 226 -5.70 10.35 -5.69
N MET A 227 -5.30 10.46 -6.96
CA MET A 227 -4.11 9.83 -7.52
C MET A 227 -3.17 10.88 -8.11
N PHE A 228 -1.90 10.53 -8.25
CA PHE A 228 -0.89 11.40 -8.82
C PHE A 228 -0.42 10.85 -10.17
N LEU A 229 -0.31 11.73 -11.16
CA LEU A 229 0.17 11.44 -12.49
C LEU A 229 1.51 12.16 -12.70
N ALA A 230 2.60 11.39 -12.72
CA ALA A 230 3.94 11.89 -13.01
C ALA A 230 4.18 11.86 -14.52
N TYR A 231 4.08 13.01 -15.15
CA TYR A 231 4.21 13.18 -16.59
C TYR A 231 5.57 13.74 -16.97
N GLY A 232 6.19 13.20 -18.01
CA GLY A 232 7.44 13.71 -18.56
C GLY A 232 8.11 12.72 -19.51
N ARG A 233 9.05 13.19 -20.29
CA ARG A 233 9.79 12.36 -21.27
C ARG A 233 10.56 11.23 -20.58
N THR A 234 10.98 10.25 -21.36
CA THR A 234 11.96 9.25 -20.92
C THR A 234 13.21 9.97 -20.38
N ARG A 235 13.90 9.34 -19.41
CA ARG A 235 15.10 9.89 -18.77
C ARG A 235 14.89 11.20 -18.01
N SER A 236 13.73 11.37 -17.39
CA SER A 236 13.44 12.53 -16.53
C SER A 236 13.57 12.23 -15.02
N GLY A 237 14.16 11.09 -14.64
CA GLY A 237 14.36 10.70 -13.26
C GLY A 237 13.15 10.01 -12.59
N LYS A 238 11.95 10.01 -13.22
CA LYS A 238 10.72 9.37 -12.66
C LYS A 238 10.96 7.94 -12.18
N GLY A 239 11.49 7.08 -13.06
CA GLY A 239 11.71 5.67 -12.75
C GLY A 239 12.67 5.48 -11.57
N THR A 240 13.72 6.27 -11.47
CA THR A 240 14.65 6.23 -10.33
C THR A 240 13.94 6.64 -9.05
N LEU A 241 13.22 7.76 -9.06
CA LEU A 241 12.47 8.25 -7.89
C LEU A 241 11.48 7.22 -7.37
N PHE A 242 10.52 6.80 -8.22
CA PHE A 242 9.41 5.96 -7.79
C PHE A 242 9.85 4.54 -7.42
N ASN A 243 10.80 3.95 -8.15
CA ASN A 243 11.33 2.62 -7.82
C ASN A 243 12.14 2.64 -6.51
N THR A 244 12.91 3.69 -6.26
CA THR A 244 13.65 3.83 -5.00
C THR A 244 12.69 3.90 -3.81
N ILE A 245 11.66 4.74 -3.89
CA ILE A 245 10.66 4.85 -2.82
C ILE A 245 9.92 3.53 -2.63
N ALA A 246 9.49 2.88 -3.72
CA ALA A 246 8.82 1.60 -3.64
C ALA A 246 9.69 0.53 -2.94
N LYS A 247 11.00 0.49 -3.22
CA LYS A 247 11.96 -0.41 -2.57
C LYS A 247 12.13 -0.09 -1.08
N VAL A 248 12.27 1.18 -0.71
CA VAL A 248 12.31 1.61 0.71
C VAL A 248 11.06 1.15 1.44
N LEU A 249 9.91 1.21 0.79
CA LEU A 249 8.63 0.76 1.33
C LEU A 249 8.38 -0.75 1.18
N GLY A 250 9.37 -1.52 0.76
CA GLY A 250 9.33 -2.98 0.78
C GLY A 250 8.85 -3.64 -0.51
N MET A 251 8.76 -2.92 -1.63
CA MET A 251 8.45 -3.55 -2.92
C MET A 251 9.50 -4.61 -3.26
N GLY A 252 9.02 -5.80 -3.63
CA GLY A 252 9.86 -6.98 -3.92
C GLY A 252 10.14 -7.86 -2.71
N THR A 253 9.57 -7.52 -1.55
CA THR A 253 9.49 -8.40 -0.37
C THR A 253 8.07 -8.92 -0.19
N ASP A 254 7.91 -10.01 0.54
CA ASP A 254 6.57 -10.57 0.84
C ASP A 254 5.76 -9.68 1.83
N ASN A 255 6.40 -8.66 2.43
CA ASN A 255 5.92 -7.97 3.63
C ASN A 255 6.07 -6.44 3.55
N GLY A 256 5.93 -5.82 2.38
CA GLY A 256 6.14 -4.38 2.21
C GLY A 256 4.86 -3.57 2.07
N TYR A 257 4.97 -2.26 2.31
CA TYR A 257 3.92 -1.27 2.06
C TYR A 257 3.95 -0.70 0.64
N GLY A 258 5.02 -0.97 -0.13
CA GLY A 258 5.19 -0.53 -1.52
C GLY A 258 4.79 -1.60 -2.51
N GLY A 259 4.04 -1.23 -3.56
CA GLY A 259 3.62 -2.13 -4.61
C GLY A 259 3.74 -1.54 -6.01
N SER A 260 3.74 -2.41 -7.00
CA SER A 260 3.68 -2.03 -8.42
C SER A 260 2.78 -2.99 -9.17
N ILE A 261 1.81 -2.44 -9.90
CA ILE A 261 0.85 -3.22 -10.70
C ILE A 261 0.70 -2.65 -12.11
N ASN A 262 0.02 -3.41 -12.96
CA ASN A 262 -0.26 -2.98 -14.31
C ASN A 262 -1.30 -1.85 -14.34
N SER A 263 -1.07 -0.81 -15.17
CA SER A 263 -1.98 0.33 -15.36
C SER A 263 -3.36 -0.05 -15.93
N SER A 264 -3.53 -1.28 -16.41
CA SER A 264 -4.84 -1.80 -16.84
C SER A 264 -5.90 -1.77 -15.74
N LEU A 265 -5.49 -1.68 -14.46
CA LEU A 265 -6.41 -1.52 -13.33
C LEU A 265 -7.21 -0.20 -13.41
N VAL A 266 -6.61 0.85 -13.99
CA VAL A 266 -7.19 2.20 -14.10
C VAL A 266 -7.45 2.61 -15.55
N CYS A 267 -7.32 1.70 -16.51
CA CYS A 267 -7.59 1.95 -17.92
C CYS A 267 -8.82 1.19 -18.39
N GLU A 268 -9.57 1.79 -19.33
CA GLU A 268 -10.70 1.12 -19.97
C GLU A 268 -10.23 -0.12 -20.75
N SER A 269 -10.94 -1.22 -20.58
CA SER A 269 -10.74 -2.44 -21.37
C SER A 269 -11.52 -2.32 -22.70
N LYS A 270 -10.90 -2.73 -23.80
CA LYS A 270 -11.60 -2.86 -25.08
C LYS A 270 -12.69 -3.94 -25.07
N PHE A 271 -12.65 -4.87 -24.11
CA PHE A 271 -13.65 -5.91 -23.89
C PHE A 271 -14.69 -5.39 -22.91
N LYS A 272 -15.87 -5.06 -23.40
CA LYS A 272 -16.96 -4.38 -22.66
C LYS A 272 -17.63 -5.22 -21.56
N ASP A 273 -17.44 -6.52 -21.53
CA ASP A 273 -18.09 -7.39 -20.56
C ASP A 273 -17.12 -7.70 -19.39
N LYS A 274 -16.97 -6.75 -18.47
CA LYS A 274 -16.42 -7.08 -17.15
C LYS A 274 -17.47 -7.91 -16.40
N ASP A 275 -17.24 -9.19 -16.24
CA ASP A 275 -17.95 -9.99 -15.25
C ASP A 275 -17.57 -9.44 -13.86
N TYR A 276 -18.50 -8.75 -13.21
CA TYR A 276 -18.31 -8.19 -11.86
C TYR A 276 -18.04 -9.25 -10.79
N ASN A 277 -18.26 -10.53 -11.12
CA ASN A 277 -17.94 -11.66 -10.25
C ASN A 277 -16.61 -12.35 -10.58
N ALA A 278 -15.91 -11.90 -11.64
CA ALA A 278 -14.61 -12.44 -11.98
C ALA A 278 -13.57 -12.18 -10.87
N PRO A 279 -12.59 -13.09 -10.68
CA PRO A 279 -11.47 -12.81 -9.81
C PRO A 279 -10.71 -11.57 -10.26
N GLU A 280 -10.35 -10.70 -9.32
CA GLU A 280 -9.45 -9.57 -9.55
C GLU A 280 -8.13 -9.78 -8.79
N PRO A 281 -7.26 -10.73 -9.19
CA PRO A 281 -6.04 -11.05 -8.46
C PRO A 281 -5.13 -9.86 -8.25
N MET A 282 -4.99 -8.99 -9.27
CA MET A 282 -4.20 -7.76 -9.15
C MET A 282 -4.69 -6.85 -8.02
N LEU A 283 -6.01 -6.75 -7.83
CA LEU A 283 -6.57 -5.94 -6.75
C LEU A 283 -6.38 -6.64 -5.40
N ALA A 284 -6.51 -7.97 -5.36
CA ALA A 284 -6.29 -8.74 -4.14
C ALA A 284 -4.83 -8.64 -3.65
N ASP A 285 -3.86 -8.49 -4.56
CA ASP A 285 -2.45 -8.32 -4.23
C ASP A 285 -2.11 -6.92 -3.67
N THR A 286 -3.07 -5.99 -3.64
CA THR A 286 -2.87 -4.64 -3.10
C THR A 286 -3.25 -4.50 -1.62
N VAL A 287 -3.70 -5.56 -0.98
CA VAL A 287 -4.05 -5.52 0.45
C VAL A 287 -2.82 -5.15 1.29
N GLY A 288 -2.96 -4.14 2.15
CA GLY A 288 -1.87 -3.63 2.99
C GLY A 288 -0.88 -2.69 2.28
N ILE A 289 -0.93 -2.61 0.94
CA ILE A 289 -0.11 -1.63 0.20
C ILE A 289 -0.61 -0.22 0.49
N ARG A 290 0.33 0.71 0.70
CA ARG A 290 0.08 2.15 0.93
C ARG A 290 0.55 3.01 -0.24
N TYR A 291 1.66 2.65 -0.82
CA TYR A 291 2.25 3.31 -1.97
C TYR A 291 2.19 2.38 -3.18
N LEU A 292 1.36 2.73 -4.17
CA LEU A 292 1.10 1.89 -5.33
C LEU A 292 1.52 2.59 -6.61
N THR A 293 2.55 2.06 -7.26
CA THR A 293 2.96 2.51 -8.59
C THR A 293 2.21 1.74 -9.67
N LEU A 294 1.78 2.46 -10.69
CA LEU A 294 1.16 1.90 -11.88
C LEU A 294 2.17 1.89 -13.03
N SER A 295 2.26 0.76 -13.76
CA SER A 295 3.11 0.68 -14.95
C SER A 295 2.73 1.73 -15.99
N GLU A 296 3.65 2.05 -16.88
CA GLU A 296 3.44 3.02 -17.95
C GLU A 296 2.22 2.64 -18.82
N THR A 297 1.40 3.63 -19.14
CA THR A 297 0.25 3.45 -20.04
C THR A 297 0.69 3.38 -21.50
N LYS A 298 0.00 2.62 -22.32
CA LYS A 298 0.20 2.64 -23.76
C LYS A 298 -0.21 4.01 -24.32
N LYS A 299 0.44 4.44 -25.40
CA LYS A 299 0.03 5.65 -26.12
C LYS A 299 -1.45 5.52 -26.54
N GLY A 300 -2.24 6.55 -26.25
CA GLY A 300 -3.67 6.55 -26.52
C GLY A 300 -4.54 5.73 -25.56
N ALA A 301 -3.98 5.26 -24.43
CA ALA A 301 -4.77 4.65 -23.37
C ALA A 301 -5.87 5.59 -22.87
N LEU A 302 -6.99 5.04 -22.48
CA LEU A 302 -8.14 5.77 -21.93
C LEU A 302 -8.31 5.40 -20.47
N LEU A 303 -8.35 6.38 -19.57
CA LEU A 303 -8.57 6.14 -18.15
C LEU A 303 -10.02 5.77 -17.85
N ASP A 304 -10.18 4.75 -17.01
CA ASP A 304 -11.48 4.35 -16.44
C ASP A 304 -11.75 5.22 -15.20
N VAL A 305 -12.53 6.27 -15.39
CA VAL A 305 -12.86 7.24 -14.32
C VAL A 305 -13.60 6.58 -13.17
N ASN A 306 -14.46 5.60 -13.45
CA ASN A 306 -15.20 4.88 -12.41
C ASN A 306 -14.27 3.99 -11.57
N ALA A 307 -13.33 3.30 -12.23
CA ALA A 307 -12.32 2.51 -11.53
C ALA A 307 -11.46 3.42 -10.62
N ILE A 308 -11.00 4.56 -11.15
CA ILE A 308 -10.20 5.53 -10.36
C ILE A 308 -10.99 6.03 -9.15
N LYS A 309 -12.22 6.49 -9.34
CA LYS A 309 -13.09 6.96 -8.24
C LYS A 309 -13.29 5.89 -7.18
N SER A 310 -13.52 4.65 -7.60
CA SER A 310 -13.71 3.52 -6.70
C SER A 310 -12.44 3.12 -5.94
N LEU A 311 -11.25 3.21 -6.58
CA LEU A 311 -9.98 2.83 -5.98
C LEU A 311 -9.38 3.93 -5.10
N THR A 312 -9.67 5.20 -5.39
CA THR A 312 -9.28 6.34 -4.54
C THR A 312 -10.29 6.60 -3.43
N GLY A 313 -11.51 6.07 -3.53
CA GLY A 313 -12.54 6.20 -2.50
C GLY A 313 -12.23 5.38 -1.23
N ARG A 314 -13.14 5.50 -0.26
CA ARG A 314 -13.04 4.79 1.03
C ARG A 314 -14.04 3.63 1.12
N ASP A 315 -14.71 3.32 0.04
CA ASP A 315 -15.71 2.25 0.04
C ASP A 315 -15.05 0.88 0.04
N PRO A 316 -15.58 -0.07 0.84
CA PRO A 316 -15.11 -1.44 0.84
C PRO A 316 -15.29 -2.09 -0.54
N ARG A 317 -14.28 -2.80 -0.99
CA ARG A 317 -14.26 -3.55 -2.25
C ARG A 317 -14.23 -5.05 -1.98
N LYS A 318 -15.07 -5.79 -2.70
CA LYS A 318 -15.02 -7.25 -2.70
C LYS A 318 -14.08 -7.73 -3.80
N THR A 319 -13.14 -8.57 -3.45
CA THR A 319 -12.18 -9.15 -4.39
C THR A 319 -11.88 -10.61 -4.04
N ARG A 320 -11.18 -11.32 -4.90
CA ARG A 320 -10.66 -12.66 -4.61
C ARG A 320 -9.42 -12.97 -5.44
N GLN A 321 -8.54 -13.76 -4.86
CA GLN A 321 -7.48 -14.44 -5.61
C GLN A 321 -8.06 -15.65 -6.35
N LEU A 322 -7.32 -16.14 -7.34
CA LEU A 322 -7.66 -17.36 -8.06
C LEU A 322 -7.79 -18.55 -7.08
N HIS A 323 -8.90 -19.28 -7.18
CA HIS A 323 -9.20 -20.45 -6.33
C HIS A 323 -9.32 -20.17 -4.82
N CYS A 324 -9.41 -18.90 -4.40
CA CYS A 324 -9.62 -18.53 -3.02
C CYS A 324 -11.03 -17.97 -2.78
N PRO A 325 -11.56 -18.04 -1.55
CA PRO A 325 -12.78 -17.37 -1.17
C PRO A 325 -12.69 -15.84 -1.40
N ALA A 326 -13.82 -15.22 -1.74
CA ALA A 326 -13.88 -13.77 -1.84
C ALA A 326 -13.81 -13.13 -0.45
N PHE A 327 -13.10 -12.01 -0.37
CA PHE A 327 -13.02 -11.19 0.83
C PHE A 327 -13.28 -9.72 0.51
N THR A 328 -13.54 -8.93 1.53
CA THR A 328 -13.79 -7.50 1.40
C THR A 328 -12.65 -6.73 2.07
N PHE A 329 -12.11 -5.72 1.41
CA PHE A 329 -11.12 -4.80 1.98
C PHE A 329 -11.38 -3.37 1.51
N THR A 330 -10.88 -2.39 2.23
CA THR A 330 -10.88 -0.99 1.83
C THR A 330 -9.53 -0.65 1.25
N PRO A 331 -9.43 -0.10 0.01
CA PRO A 331 -8.16 0.34 -0.55
C PRO A 331 -7.46 1.35 0.36
N GLN A 332 -6.19 1.08 0.68
CA GLN A 332 -5.38 1.88 1.58
C GLN A 332 -4.25 2.62 0.85
N PHE A 333 -4.13 2.40 -0.45
CA PHE A 333 -3.01 2.87 -1.25
C PHE A 333 -3.27 4.23 -1.91
N THR A 334 -2.23 5.01 -2.03
CA THR A 334 -2.16 6.16 -2.94
C THR A 334 -1.55 5.72 -4.26
N MET A 335 -2.26 5.94 -5.36
CA MET A 335 -1.83 5.54 -6.70
C MET A 335 -0.93 6.60 -7.35
N TRP A 336 0.19 6.14 -7.93
CA TRP A 336 1.14 6.92 -8.70
C TRP A 336 1.29 6.36 -10.10
N LEU A 337 0.78 7.08 -11.10
CA LEU A 337 0.93 6.73 -12.51
C LEU A 337 2.10 7.49 -13.12
N SER A 338 3.17 6.77 -13.50
CA SER A 338 4.31 7.34 -14.22
C SER A 338 4.14 7.10 -15.72
N THR A 339 4.10 8.17 -16.52
CA THR A 339 3.87 8.05 -17.97
C THR A 339 4.64 9.08 -18.78
N ASN A 340 4.96 8.71 -20.02
CA ASN A 340 5.55 9.59 -21.02
C ASN A 340 4.48 10.21 -21.95
N PHE A 341 3.27 9.67 -21.94
CA PHE A 341 2.14 10.15 -22.74
C PHE A 341 0.92 10.27 -21.83
N LEU A 342 0.32 11.45 -21.81
CA LEU A 342 -0.92 11.66 -21.07
C LEU A 342 -2.02 10.75 -21.64
N PRO A 343 -2.62 9.87 -20.83
CA PRO A 343 -3.76 9.05 -21.29
C PRO A 343 -4.98 9.92 -21.57
N LYS A 344 -5.91 9.45 -22.38
CA LYS A 344 -7.19 10.15 -22.61
C LYS A 344 -8.11 10.01 -21.41
N VAL A 345 -8.97 11.01 -21.19
CA VAL A 345 -10.01 11.01 -20.15
C VAL A 345 -11.34 11.43 -20.79
N ASN A 346 -12.35 10.58 -20.66
CA ASN A 346 -13.66 10.86 -21.29
C ASN A 346 -14.65 11.59 -20.35
N ASP A 347 -14.35 11.69 -19.08
CA ASP A 347 -15.23 12.30 -18.06
C ASP A 347 -14.44 13.32 -17.24
N ASP A 348 -14.81 14.59 -17.33
CA ASP A 348 -14.15 15.72 -16.66
C ASP A 348 -14.36 15.75 -15.15
N THR A 349 -15.25 14.93 -14.60
CA THR A 349 -15.50 14.84 -13.17
C THR A 349 -14.26 14.44 -12.38
N LEU A 350 -13.30 13.74 -13.01
CA LEU A 350 -12.00 13.39 -12.41
C LEU A 350 -11.19 14.64 -12.04
N PHE A 351 -11.25 15.68 -12.89
CA PHE A 351 -10.55 16.95 -12.67
C PHE A 351 -11.34 17.87 -11.73
N LYS A 352 -12.66 17.92 -11.87
CA LYS A 352 -13.56 18.78 -11.06
C LYS A 352 -13.62 18.36 -9.58
N SER A 353 -13.26 17.10 -9.26
CA SER A 353 -13.31 16.56 -7.92
C SER A 353 -11.92 16.44 -7.27
N ASP A 354 -10.89 17.08 -7.82
CA ASP A 354 -9.50 17.05 -7.35
C ASP A 354 -8.92 15.63 -7.19
N ARG A 355 -9.48 14.66 -7.93
CA ARG A 355 -9.06 13.24 -7.84
C ARG A 355 -7.81 12.91 -8.65
N LEU A 356 -7.30 13.88 -9.40
CA LEU A 356 -6.09 13.71 -10.21
C LEU A 356 -5.22 14.96 -10.15
N TRP A 357 -3.96 14.77 -9.80
CA TRP A 357 -2.94 15.83 -9.82
C TRP A 357 -1.81 15.47 -10.77
N VAL A 358 -1.47 16.38 -11.68
CA VAL A 358 -0.40 16.20 -12.66
C VAL A 358 0.86 16.90 -12.16
N ILE A 359 1.96 16.11 -12.06
CA ILE A 359 3.28 16.62 -11.71
C ILE A 359 4.18 16.44 -12.93
N GLU A 360 4.67 17.54 -13.48
CA GLU A 360 5.53 17.52 -14.67
C GLU A 360 7.00 17.35 -14.31
N PHE A 361 7.65 16.40 -14.98
CA PHE A 361 9.07 16.09 -14.91
C PHE A 361 9.74 16.51 -16.22
N ASN A 362 10.13 17.79 -16.32
CA ASN A 362 10.59 18.40 -17.57
C ASN A 362 12.09 18.20 -17.78
N LYS A 363 12.86 17.91 -16.72
CA LYS A 363 14.29 17.60 -16.83
C LYS A 363 14.49 16.39 -17.75
N HIS A 364 15.50 16.47 -18.59
CA HIS A 364 15.97 15.37 -19.41
C HIS A 364 17.45 15.16 -19.14
N PHE A 365 17.84 13.93 -18.80
CA PHE A 365 19.23 13.57 -18.55
C PHE A 365 19.84 12.92 -19.78
N ASP A 366 20.76 13.61 -20.43
CA ASP A 366 21.50 13.15 -21.61
C ASP A 366 23.00 13.03 -21.34
N GLY A 367 23.67 12.14 -22.08
CA GLY A 367 25.12 12.02 -22.10
C GLY A 367 25.75 11.97 -20.72
N ASP A 368 26.60 12.94 -20.41
CA ASP A 368 27.40 13.04 -19.18
C ASP A 368 26.56 13.41 -17.94
N ASP A 369 25.32 13.90 -18.12
CA ASP A 369 24.39 14.19 -17.00
C ASP A 369 23.84 12.90 -16.34
N ARG A 370 24.13 11.73 -16.93
CA ARG A 370 23.65 10.45 -16.42
C ARG A 370 24.54 9.91 -15.31
N ASP A 371 23.96 9.79 -14.15
CA ASP A 371 24.58 9.10 -13.03
C ASP A 371 24.01 7.67 -12.90
N TYR A 372 24.77 6.69 -13.35
CA TYR A 372 24.42 5.27 -13.31
C TYR A 372 24.52 4.67 -11.90
N SER A 373 25.24 5.32 -10.99
CA SER A 373 25.45 4.87 -9.63
C SER A 373 24.27 5.16 -8.71
N LEU A 374 23.33 6.03 -9.12
CA LEU A 374 22.21 6.47 -8.27
C LEU A 374 21.42 5.31 -7.66
N LYS A 375 21.15 4.26 -8.44
CA LYS A 375 20.39 3.11 -7.95
C LYS A 375 21.12 2.39 -6.83
N GLU A 376 22.42 2.16 -7.01
CA GLU A 376 23.27 1.52 -6.02
C GLU A 376 23.43 2.38 -4.77
N ILE A 377 23.64 3.69 -4.93
CA ILE A 377 23.71 4.66 -3.84
C ILE A 377 22.41 4.62 -3.01
N PHE A 378 21.25 4.68 -3.67
CA PHE A 378 19.95 4.73 -2.97
C PHE A 378 19.51 3.39 -2.39
N GLU A 379 20.09 2.28 -2.82
CA GLU A 379 19.86 0.94 -2.24
C GLU A 379 20.68 0.70 -0.96
N HIS A 380 21.68 1.53 -0.68
CA HIS A 380 22.45 1.38 0.57
C HIS A 380 21.53 1.63 1.79
N PRO A 381 21.60 0.79 2.84
CA PRO A 381 20.69 0.87 4.00
C PRO A 381 20.62 2.24 4.66
N ASP A 382 21.76 2.90 4.85
CA ASP A 382 21.82 4.23 5.45
C ASP A 382 21.10 5.28 4.61
N ASN A 383 21.22 5.20 3.28
CA ASN A 383 20.55 6.09 2.36
C ASN A 383 19.04 5.80 2.30
N GLN A 384 18.62 4.54 2.42
CA GLN A 384 17.21 4.18 2.53
C GLN A 384 16.58 4.80 3.80
N ALA A 385 17.29 4.80 4.93
CA ALA A 385 16.84 5.44 6.16
C ALA A 385 16.69 6.97 6.01
N VAL A 386 17.59 7.62 5.28
CA VAL A 386 17.48 9.06 4.94
C VAL A 386 16.28 9.32 4.03
N ILE A 387 16.04 8.47 3.02
CA ILE A 387 14.88 8.58 2.13
C ILE A 387 13.58 8.38 2.93
N LEU A 388 13.53 7.40 3.84
CA LEU A 388 12.39 7.22 4.74
C LEU A 388 12.14 8.47 5.58
N LYS A 389 13.20 9.07 6.14
CA LYS A 389 13.08 10.32 6.89
C LYS A 389 12.53 11.45 6.02
N TRP A 390 13.01 11.59 4.80
CA TRP A 390 12.52 12.58 3.84
C TRP A 390 11.02 12.40 3.55
N LEU A 391 10.55 11.16 3.41
CA LEU A 391 9.13 10.85 3.25
C LEU A 391 8.32 11.22 4.52
N LEU A 392 8.83 10.90 5.71
CA LEU A 392 8.19 11.24 6.98
C LEU A 392 8.14 12.75 7.22
N ASP A 393 9.17 13.49 6.82
CA ASP A 393 9.17 14.96 6.87
C ASP A 393 8.13 15.53 5.88
N GLY A 394 7.97 14.91 4.69
CA GLY A 394 6.88 15.22 3.76
C GLY A 394 5.50 14.96 4.35
N TYR A 395 5.34 13.87 5.11
CA TYR A 395 4.10 13.61 5.84
C TYR A 395 3.81 14.69 6.89
N LYS A 396 4.82 15.16 7.63
CA LYS A 396 4.65 16.29 8.58
C LYS A 396 4.19 17.56 7.88
N MET A 397 4.74 17.86 6.70
CA MET A 397 4.29 18.97 5.86
C MET A 397 2.82 18.80 5.44
N TYR A 398 2.42 17.58 5.09
CA TYR A 398 1.03 17.27 4.77
C TYR A 398 0.10 17.47 5.97
N VAL A 399 0.50 17.06 7.17
CA VAL A 399 -0.31 17.27 8.39
C VAL A 399 -0.49 18.75 8.69
N ALA A 400 0.53 19.57 8.44
CA ALA A 400 0.48 20.99 8.68
C ALA A 400 -0.40 21.76 7.67
N ASP A 401 -0.27 21.45 6.38
CA ASP A 401 -0.79 22.31 5.29
C ASP A 401 -1.77 21.58 4.34
N GLY A 402 -2.06 20.29 4.56
CA GLY A 402 -2.76 19.45 3.58
C GLY A 402 -1.90 19.21 2.35
N LEU A 403 -2.47 18.75 1.24
CA LEU A 403 -1.73 18.60 -0.03
C LEU A 403 -1.25 19.95 -0.58
N ASN A 404 -2.10 20.96 -0.55
CA ASN A 404 -1.82 22.34 -0.98
C ASN A 404 -0.98 22.42 -2.27
N PRO A 405 -1.52 22.01 -3.44
CA PRO A 405 -0.78 21.97 -4.70
C PRO A 405 -0.40 23.41 -5.14
N PRO A 406 0.87 23.63 -5.58
CA PRO A 406 1.33 24.92 -6.08
C PRO A 406 0.73 25.25 -7.46
N SER A 407 0.89 26.50 -7.90
CA SER A 407 0.34 27.00 -9.16
C SER A 407 0.76 26.15 -10.35
N CYS A 408 2.04 25.73 -10.42
CA CYS A 408 2.55 24.91 -11.52
C CYS A 408 1.83 23.55 -11.64
N VAL A 409 1.48 22.92 -10.53
CA VAL A 409 0.73 21.65 -10.50
C VAL A 409 -0.74 21.87 -10.88
N LYS A 410 -1.37 22.94 -10.36
CA LYS A 410 -2.75 23.30 -10.73
C LYS A 410 -2.87 23.60 -12.22
N GLU A 411 -1.92 24.37 -12.77
CA GLU A 411 -1.89 24.71 -14.20
C GLU A 411 -1.63 23.48 -15.06
N ALA A 412 -0.70 22.59 -14.69
CA ALA A 412 -0.47 21.35 -15.42
C ALA A 412 -1.74 20.46 -15.45
N THR A 413 -2.42 20.36 -14.31
CA THR A 413 -3.69 19.63 -14.20
C THR A 413 -4.79 20.28 -15.03
N ALA A 414 -4.90 21.61 -15.00
CA ALA A 414 -5.86 22.36 -15.81
C ALA A 414 -5.59 22.23 -17.33
N ARG A 415 -4.31 22.28 -17.75
CA ARG A 415 -3.93 22.00 -19.15
C ARG A 415 -4.35 20.60 -19.58
N TYR A 416 -4.14 19.60 -18.73
CA TYR A 416 -4.55 18.24 -19.04
C TYR A 416 -6.07 18.11 -19.11
N ALA A 417 -6.82 18.74 -18.19
CA ALA A 417 -8.28 18.81 -18.25
C ALA A 417 -8.78 19.44 -19.57
N ARG A 418 -8.17 20.57 -19.97
CA ARG A 418 -8.52 21.28 -21.21
C ARG A 418 -8.32 20.43 -22.46
N ILE A 419 -7.21 19.71 -22.57
CA ILE A 419 -6.92 18.80 -23.68
C ILE A 419 -7.96 17.67 -23.78
N ASN A 420 -8.55 17.26 -22.67
CA ASN A 420 -9.58 16.22 -22.60
C ASN A 420 -11.03 16.75 -22.65
N ASP A 421 -11.23 18.08 -22.63
CA ASP A 421 -12.55 18.70 -22.81
C ASP A 421 -12.90 18.69 -24.32
N ARG A 422 -13.47 17.56 -24.76
CA ARG A 422 -13.84 17.34 -26.18
C ARG A 422 -14.80 18.39 -26.74
N ILE A 423 -15.61 19.01 -25.88
CA ILE A 423 -16.54 20.05 -26.34
C ILE A 423 -15.78 21.35 -26.57
N LEU A 424 -14.85 21.69 -25.68
CA LEU A 424 -13.97 22.83 -25.87
C LEU A 424 -13.07 22.64 -27.11
N CYS A 425 -12.45 21.45 -27.25
CA CYS A 425 -11.63 21.13 -28.42
C CYS A 425 -12.43 21.23 -29.74
N PHE A 426 -13.65 20.66 -29.78
CA PHE A 426 -14.52 20.80 -30.92
C PHE A 426 -14.83 22.27 -31.21
N LYS A 427 -15.15 23.07 -30.18
CA LYS A 427 -15.35 24.51 -30.32
C LYS A 427 -14.12 25.19 -30.93
N GLU A 428 -12.96 24.93 -30.38
CA GLU A 428 -11.70 25.54 -30.82
C GLU A 428 -11.31 25.13 -32.25
N ASP A 429 -11.58 23.87 -32.62
CA ASP A 429 -11.23 23.34 -33.96
C ASP A 429 -12.21 23.75 -35.03
N CYS A 430 -13.51 23.64 -34.75
CA CYS A 430 -14.57 23.69 -35.79
C CYS A 430 -15.43 24.94 -35.76
N LEU A 431 -15.41 25.73 -34.68
CA LEU A 431 -16.35 26.85 -34.52
C LEU A 431 -15.62 28.18 -34.42
N GLU A 432 -16.29 29.23 -34.90
CA GLU A 432 -15.86 30.62 -34.68
C GLU A 432 -17.03 31.48 -34.20
N ASP A 433 -16.70 32.49 -33.43
CA ASP A 433 -17.69 33.44 -32.93
C ASP A 433 -18.18 34.32 -34.07
N ALA A 434 -19.49 34.34 -34.30
CA ALA A 434 -20.13 35.05 -35.40
C ALA A 434 -21.37 35.80 -34.89
N PRO A 435 -21.22 37.02 -34.33
CA PRO A 435 -22.35 37.79 -33.83
C PRO A 435 -23.44 38.00 -34.90
N GLY A 436 -24.66 37.63 -34.57
CA GLY A 436 -25.80 37.73 -35.49
C GLY A 436 -26.09 36.46 -36.30
N GLU A 437 -25.17 35.52 -36.38
CA GLU A 437 -25.40 34.22 -37.00
C GLU A 437 -25.92 33.18 -35.99
N ARG A 438 -26.47 32.09 -36.51
CA ARG A 438 -26.95 30.96 -35.71
C ARG A 438 -26.81 29.66 -36.47
N ILE A 439 -26.52 28.59 -35.72
CA ILE A 439 -26.45 27.22 -36.25
C ILE A 439 -27.54 26.35 -35.62
N SER A 440 -28.18 25.47 -36.40
CA SER A 440 -29.17 24.57 -35.82
C SER A 440 -28.51 23.51 -34.93
N ASN A 441 -29.17 23.10 -33.84
CA ASN A 441 -28.68 22.09 -32.91
C ASN A 441 -28.35 20.77 -33.64
N GLY A 442 -29.18 20.36 -34.59
CA GLY A 442 -28.99 19.11 -35.35
C GLY A 442 -27.71 19.14 -36.19
N LEU A 443 -27.49 20.24 -36.96
CA LEU A 443 -26.27 20.38 -37.77
C LEU A 443 -25.01 20.44 -36.88
N LEU A 444 -25.07 21.22 -35.83
CA LEU A 444 -23.93 21.34 -34.91
C LEU A 444 -23.56 19.99 -34.27
N TYR A 445 -24.57 19.20 -33.86
CA TYR A 445 -24.34 17.88 -33.28
C TYR A 445 -23.85 16.86 -34.33
N SER A 446 -24.33 16.94 -35.59
CA SER A 446 -23.81 16.11 -36.67
C SER A 446 -22.32 16.37 -36.91
N LYS A 447 -21.93 17.63 -37.00
CA LYS A 447 -20.52 18.01 -37.16
C LYS A 447 -19.66 17.61 -35.97
N TYR A 448 -20.19 17.70 -34.75
CA TYR A 448 -19.48 17.17 -33.54
C TYR A 448 -19.26 15.66 -33.63
N LYS A 449 -20.24 14.89 -34.12
CA LYS A 449 -20.06 13.43 -34.29
C LYS A 449 -18.99 13.13 -35.35
N GLU A 450 -19.07 13.79 -36.52
CA GLU A 450 -18.07 13.67 -37.58
C GLU A 450 -16.64 13.98 -37.03
N TRP A 451 -16.50 15.07 -36.28
CA TRP A 451 -15.26 15.46 -35.64
C TRP A 451 -14.76 14.41 -34.61
N CYS A 452 -15.65 13.76 -33.87
CA CYS A 452 -15.29 12.70 -32.92
C CYS A 452 -14.84 11.41 -33.62
N GLU A 453 -15.42 11.07 -34.76
CA GLU A 453 -15.16 9.85 -35.52
C GLU A 453 -13.84 9.86 -36.29
N ASP A 454 -13.19 11.02 -36.38
CA ASP A 454 -11.84 11.14 -36.94
C ASP A 454 -10.87 10.16 -36.25
N GLU A 455 -10.25 9.28 -37.04
CA GLU A 455 -9.36 8.19 -36.55
C GLU A 455 -8.20 8.67 -35.65
N GLU A 456 -7.71 9.89 -35.93
CA GLU A 456 -6.63 10.46 -35.12
C GLU A 456 -7.08 10.91 -33.72
N ARG A 457 -8.36 11.25 -33.57
CA ARG A 457 -8.94 11.77 -32.33
C ARG A 457 -9.49 10.67 -31.44
N GLY A 458 -10.22 9.73 -32.02
CA GLY A 458 -10.73 8.53 -31.38
C GLY A 458 -11.60 8.80 -30.13
N TYR A 459 -12.45 9.84 -30.19
CA TYR A 459 -13.42 10.14 -29.17
C TYR A 459 -14.73 9.42 -29.40
N ASN A 460 -15.37 8.90 -28.35
CA ASN A 460 -16.77 8.51 -28.45
C ASN A 460 -17.66 9.75 -28.26
N PRO A 461 -18.55 10.09 -29.19
CA PRO A 461 -19.41 11.26 -29.04
C PRO A 461 -20.34 11.13 -27.84
N VAL A 462 -20.50 12.22 -27.05
CA VAL A 462 -21.54 12.27 -26.02
C VAL A 462 -22.91 12.35 -26.62
N GLY A 463 -23.93 11.92 -25.86
CA GLY A 463 -25.33 12.04 -26.32
C GLY A 463 -25.73 13.50 -26.58
N SER A 464 -26.68 13.71 -27.51
CA SER A 464 -27.09 15.05 -27.95
C SER A 464 -27.53 15.97 -26.80
N THR A 465 -28.22 15.44 -25.79
CA THR A 465 -28.65 16.23 -24.63
C THR A 465 -27.45 16.78 -23.85
N THR A 466 -26.47 15.92 -23.55
CA THR A 466 -25.23 16.31 -22.87
C THR A 466 -24.44 17.31 -23.70
N PHE A 467 -24.30 17.05 -25.01
CA PHE A 467 -23.63 17.96 -25.94
C PHE A 467 -24.24 19.36 -25.91
N TYR A 468 -25.58 19.47 -26.00
CA TYR A 468 -26.24 20.77 -25.99
C TYR A 468 -26.07 21.50 -24.65
N THR A 469 -26.17 20.78 -23.55
CA THR A 469 -25.94 21.37 -22.20
C THR A 469 -24.52 21.91 -22.05
N GLU A 470 -23.53 21.16 -22.51
CA GLU A 470 -22.13 21.60 -22.45
C GLU A 470 -21.82 22.76 -23.39
N MET A 471 -22.44 22.80 -24.60
CA MET A 471 -22.33 23.91 -25.55
C MET A 471 -22.93 25.22 -25.02
N GLU A 472 -23.91 25.14 -24.09
CA GLU A 472 -24.48 26.33 -23.43
C GLU A 472 -23.46 27.07 -22.58
N ARG A 473 -22.31 26.47 -22.25
CA ARG A 473 -21.14 27.14 -21.59
C ARG A 473 -20.56 28.25 -22.49
N PHE A 474 -20.70 28.13 -23.78
CA PHE A 474 -20.06 29.01 -24.77
C PHE A 474 -21.07 29.87 -25.53
N TYR A 475 -22.23 29.33 -25.86
CA TYR A 475 -23.22 29.95 -26.77
C TYR A 475 -24.63 29.87 -26.23
N LYS A 476 -25.38 30.97 -26.38
CA LYS A 476 -26.77 31.03 -25.92
C LYS A 476 -27.66 30.22 -26.85
N ARG A 477 -28.45 29.31 -26.28
CA ARG A 477 -29.41 28.50 -26.99
C ARG A 477 -30.74 29.23 -27.14
N SER A 478 -31.39 29.09 -28.31
CA SER A 478 -32.73 29.62 -28.62
C SER A 478 -33.57 28.61 -29.38
N ARG A 479 -34.87 28.86 -29.53
CA ARG A 479 -35.78 28.01 -30.29
C ARG A 479 -36.64 28.87 -31.21
N SER A 480 -36.76 28.46 -32.46
CA SER A 480 -37.64 29.10 -33.46
C SER A 480 -38.30 28.01 -34.30
N HIS A 481 -39.64 28.08 -34.45
CA HIS A 481 -40.43 27.12 -35.24
C HIS A 481 -40.09 25.64 -34.93
N SER A 482 -40.07 25.29 -33.66
CA SER A 482 -39.72 23.94 -33.14
C SER A 482 -38.27 23.50 -33.35
N ILE A 483 -37.43 24.29 -33.98
CA ILE A 483 -36.02 24.02 -34.19
C ILE A 483 -35.20 24.77 -33.13
N GLY A 484 -34.26 24.08 -32.47
CA GLY A 484 -33.28 24.68 -31.53
C GLY A 484 -32.06 25.20 -32.29
N TYR A 485 -31.51 26.31 -31.84
CA TYR A 485 -30.33 26.96 -32.41
C TYR A 485 -29.37 27.40 -31.32
N PHE A 486 -28.08 27.42 -31.65
CA PHE A 486 -27.05 28.16 -30.93
C PHE A 486 -26.77 29.47 -31.66
N ASN A 487 -26.75 30.59 -30.93
CA ASN A 487 -26.63 31.93 -31.48
C ASN A 487 -25.20 32.47 -31.29
N GLY A 488 -24.77 33.32 -32.25
CA GLY A 488 -23.46 33.96 -32.19
C GLY A 488 -22.32 33.04 -32.65
N VAL A 489 -22.60 31.99 -33.42
CA VAL A 489 -21.63 30.96 -33.80
C VAL A 489 -21.89 30.46 -35.24
N ARG A 490 -20.78 30.16 -35.92
CA ARG A 490 -20.79 29.43 -37.21
C ARG A 490 -19.66 28.39 -37.26
N LEU A 491 -19.73 27.50 -38.23
CA LEU A 491 -18.63 26.59 -38.54
C LEU A 491 -17.50 27.38 -39.21
N LYS A 492 -16.26 27.03 -38.91
CA LYS A 492 -15.08 27.52 -39.64
C LYS A 492 -15.14 27.06 -41.10
N ILE A 493 -14.65 27.89 -42.01
CA ILE A 493 -14.72 27.63 -43.47
C ILE A 493 -13.83 26.43 -43.86
N ASP A 494 -12.79 26.14 -43.10
CA ASP A 494 -11.86 25.01 -43.34
C ASP A 494 -12.31 23.69 -42.68
N ALA A 495 -13.52 23.62 -42.14
CA ALA A 495 -14.08 22.44 -41.48
C ALA A 495 -15.04 21.64 -42.39
N GLU A 496 -14.92 21.79 -43.73
CA GLU A 496 -15.67 20.99 -44.70
C GLU A 496 -15.02 19.62 -44.95
#